data_f36a8affda759bec0d5d592a4202a3b7
#
_entry.id   f36a8affda759bec0d5d592a4202a3b7
#
_cell.length_a   1.000
_cell.length_b   1.000
_cell.length_c   1.000
_cell.angle_alpha   90.00
_cell.angle_beta   90.00
_cell.angle_gamma   90.00
#
_symmetry.space_group_name_H-M   'P 1'
#
loop_
_entity.id
_entity.type
_entity.pdbx_description
1 polymer ?
#
loop_
_entity_poly.entity_id
_entity_poly.type
_entity_poly.pdbx_seq_one_letter_code
_entity_poly.pdbx_strand_id
1 'polypeptide(L)'
;YAEKLLMLKEGQHSPMHFHWKKSEDIINRGGGTLIIHLYNDDGEGGLADTDVTVNSDGRSYQVKAGTGVRLHPGESITLWPHQYHDFDVEEGTGDVLIGEVSMCNDDNVDNRFYEEVGRFPEIEEDEAPYRLLCNEYPQAEE
;
A
#
# COMPACT_ATOMS: atom_id res chain seq x y z
N TYR A 1 -13.07 -1.54 -10.06
CA TYR A 1 -11.73 -1.27 -9.52
C TYR A 1 -11.68 0.10 -8.88
N ALA A 2 -10.71 0.31 -8.00
CA ALA A 2 -10.36 1.61 -7.45
C ALA A 2 -9.02 2.05 -8.04
N GLU A 3 -8.83 3.37 -8.23
CA GLU A 3 -7.56 3.96 -8.58
C GLU A 3 -7.27 5.10 -7.60
N LYS A 4 -6.06 5.09 -7.04
CA LYS A 4 -5.61 6.10 -6.08
C LYS A 4 -4.23 6.62 -6.48
N LEU A 5 -3.94 7.84 -6.11
CA LEU A 5 -2.62 8.43 -6.20
C LEU A 5 -2.10 8.73 -4.79
N LEU A 6 -0.89 8.30 -4.53
CA LEU A 6 -0.19 8.56 -3.28
C LEU A 6 1.08 9.34 -3.58
N MET A 7 1.36 10.33 -2.76
CA MET A 7 2.65 11.05 -2.78
C MET A 7 3.44 10.61 -1.54
N LEU A 8 4.53 9.92 -1.74
CA LEU A 8 5.45 9.53 -0.68
C LEU A 8 6.70 10.39 -0.76
N LYS A 9 6.95 11.17 0.28
CA LYS A 9 8.16 12.00 0.37
C LYS A 9 9.33 11.16 0.87
N GLU A 10 10.53 11.54 0.46
CA GLU A 10 11.75 10.95 1.00
C GLU A 10 11.78 11.05 2.54
N GLY A 11 12.07 9.94 3.20
CA GLY A 11 12.02 9.81 4.66
C GLY A 11 10.65 9.51 5.25
N GLN A 12 9.59 9.45 4.44
CA GLN A 12 8.30 8.89 4.86
C GLN A 12 8.24 7.41 4.50
N HIS A 13 7.52 6.64 5.33
CA HIS A 13 7.19 5.27 5.00
C HIS A 13 5.74 4.96 5.37
N SER A 14 5.13 4.00 4.70
CA SER A 14 3.83 3.46 5.09
C SER A 14 3.99 2.36 6.14
N PRO A 15 3.02 2.19 7.06
CA PRO A 15 3.05 1.07 7.99
C PRO A 15 2.98 -0.28 7.28
N MET A 16 3.72 -1.29 7.80
CA MET A 16 3.66 -2.67 7.34
C MET A 16 2.25 -3.23 7.53
N HIS A 17 1.60 -3.69 6.46
CA HIS A 17 0.23 -4.22 6.47
C HIS A 17 -0.01 -5.20 5.33
N PHE A 18 -1.12 -5.92 5.40
CA PHE A 18 -1.68 -6.66 4.28
C PHE A 18 -3.19 -6.45 4.18
N HIS A 19 -3.78 -6.91 3.10
CA HIS A 19 -5.23 -6.93 2.88
C HIS A 19 -5.77 -8.36 2.93
N TRP A 20 -6.92 -8.55 3.59
CA TRP A 20 -7.56 -9.86 3.68
C TRP A 20 -8.09 -10.35 2.32
N LYS A 21 -8.58 -9.42 1.49
CA LYS A 21 -9.28 -9.72 0.23
C LYS A 21 -8.74 -8.94 -0.96
N LYS A 22 -8.34 -7.68 -0.74
CA LYS A 22 -7.90 -6.80 -1.80
C LYS A 22 -6.59 -7.29 -2.40
N SER A 23 -6.55 -7.41 -3.73
CA SER A 23 -5.31 -7.40 -4.51
C SER A 23 -5.14 -6.02 -5.12
N GLU A 24 -3.88 -5.60 -5.30
CA GLU A 24 -3.54 -4.30 -5.81
C GLU A 24 -2.27 -4.32 -6.65
N ASP A 25 -2.23 -3.44 -7.64
CA ASP A 25 -1.03 -3.11 -8.38
C ASP A 25 -0.50 -1.78 -7.88
N ILE A 26 0.76 -1.76 -7.48
CA ILE A 26 1.49 -0.57 -7.08
C ILE A 26 2.44 -0.19 -8.22
N ILE A 27 2.31 1.05 -8.69
CA ILE A 27 3.02 1.55 -9.87
C ILE A 27 3.82 2.78 -9.45
N ASN A 28 5.13 2.79 -9.68
CA ASN A 28 5.90 4.02 -9.59
C ASN A 28 5.58 4.89 -10.81
N ARG A 29 4.78 5.94 -10.61
CA ARG A 29 4.36 6.87 -11.68
C ARG A 29 5.41 7.91 -12.01
N GLY A 30 6.41 8.10 -11.15
CA GLY A 30 7.49 9.06 -11.37
C GLY A 30 8.14 9.56 -10.09
N GLY A 31 9.25 10.24 -10.24
CA GLY A 31 10.06 10.75 -9.15
C GLY A 31 11.21 9.81 -8.81
N GLY A 32 11.45 9.58 -7.53
CA GLY A 32 12.52 8.71 -7.02
C GLY A 32 12.25 7.22 -7.22
N THR A 33 13.02 6.40 -6.52
CA THR A 33 12.88 4.93 -6.49
C THR A 33 12.02 4.53 -5.30
N LEU A 34 10.92 3.82 -5.56
CA LEU A 34 10.07 3.23 -4.54
C LEU A 34 10.69 1.90 -4.08
N ILE A 35 10.74 1.69 -2.76
CA ILE A 35 11.14 0.43 -2.16
C ILE A 35 9.92 -0.20 -1.50
N ILE A 36 9.69 -1.49 -1.74
CA ILE A 36 8.59 -2.24 -1.13
C ILE A 36 9.19 -3.45 -0.42
N HIS A 37 9.09 -3.49 0.91
CA HIS A 37 9.50 -4.66 1.69
C HIS A 37 8.35 -5.65 1.76
N LEU A 38 8.67 -6.94 1.60
CA LEU A 38 7.66 -7.98 1.46
C LEU A 38 7.88 -9.12 2.47
N TYR A 39 6.74 -9.59 3.04
CA TYR A 39 6.69 -10.81 3.84
C TYR A 39 5.40 -11.57 3.53
N ASN A 40 5.42 -12.88 3.73
CA ASN A 40 4.18 -13.65 3.81
C ASN A 40 3.58 -13.52 5.22
N ASP A 41 2.26 -13.66 5.34
CA ASP A 41 1.57 -13.87 6.62
C ASP A 41 1.92 -15.27 7.16
N ASP A 42 2.26 -15.38 8.45
CA ASP A 42 2.55 -16.64 9.13
C ASP A 42 1.27 -17.41 9.53
N GLY A 43 0.10 -16.83 9.29
CA GLY A 43 -1.20 -17.37 9.69
C GLY A 43 -1.62 -17.06 11.12
N GLU A 44 -0.74 -16.48 11.92
CA GLU A 44 -0.99 -16.02 13.31
C GLU A 44 -0.97 -14.49 13.42
N GLY A 45 -0.80 -13.81 12.29
CA GLY A 45 -0.75 -12.34 12.16
C GLY A 45 0.64 -11.75 12.29
N GLY A 46 1.68 -12.59 12.21
CA GLY A 46 3.09 -12.23 12.21
C GLY A 46 3.70 -12.29 10.81
N LEU A 47 4.98 -11.93 10.72
CA LEU A 47 5.78 -11.95 9.49
C LEU A 47 6.49 -13.30 9.36
N ALA A 48 6.14 -14.08 8.33
CA ALA A 48 6.81 -15.37 8.05
C ALA A 48 8.22 -15.16 7.52
N ASP A 49 9.18 -15.95 8.02
CA ASP A 49 10.56 -16.03 7.48
C ASP A 49 10.65 -17.06 6.34
N THR A 50 9.81 -16.87 5.32
CA THR A 50 9.76 -17.71 4.12
C THR A 50 10.03 -16.89 2.88
N ASP A 51 10.49 -17.54 1.80
CA ASP A 51 10.67 -16.87 0.52
C ASP A 51 9.33 -16.31 0.02
N VAL A 52 9.36 -15.08 -0.50
CA VAL A 52 8.17 -14.35 -0.97
C VAL A 52 8.16 -14.31 -2.49
N THR A 53 7.01 -14.61 -3.08
CA THR A 53 6.81 -14.48 -4.53
C THR A 53 6.56 -13.02 -4.90
N VAL A 54 7.39 -12.48 -5.78
CA VAL A 54 7.24 -11.15 -6.37
C VAL A 54 6.67 -11.29 -7.77
N ASN A 55 5.58 -10.57 -8.05
CA ASN A 55 5.01 -10.44 -9.40
C ASN A 55 5.18 -8.98 -9.86
N SER A 56 6.09 -8.75 -10.78
CA SER A 56 6.48 -7.41 -11.23
C SER A 56 6.64 -7.39 -12.74
N ASP A 57 5.92 -6.49 -13.43
CA ASP A 57 6.02 -6.25 -14.87
C ASP A 57 5.98 -7.53 -15.71
N GLY A 58 5.02 -8.42 -15.40
CA GLY A 58 4.82 -9.69 -16.12
C GLY A 58 5.84 -10.79 -15.79
N ARG A 59 6.71 -10.57 -14.81
CA ARG A 59 7.67 -11.55 -14.29
C ARG A 59 7.26 -12.05 -12.93
N SER A 60 7.60 -13.31 -12.61
CA SER A 60 7.42 -13.89 -11.28
C SER A 60 8.76 -14.48 -10.81
N TYR A 61 9.18 -14.12 -9.59
CA TYR A 61 10.43 -14.58 -8.99
C TYR A 61 10.33 -14.63 -7.46
N GLN A 62 11.31 -15.26 -6.80
CA GLN A 62 11.34 -15.40 -5.35
C GLN A 62 12.40 -14.48 -4.74
N VAL A 63 12.06 -13.88 -3.60
CA VAL A 63 13.00 -13.13 -2.76
C VAL A 63 12.92 -13.62 -1.32
N LYS A 64 13.94 -13.32 -0.52
CA LYS A 64 13.90 -13.60 0.92
C LYS A 64 12.91 -12.65 1.61
N ALA A 65 12.30 -13.11 2.70
CA ALA A 65 11.48 -12.29 3.57
C ALA A 65 12.21 -10.99 3.93
N GLY A 66 11.49 -9.86 3.89
CA GLY A 66 12.02 -8.53 4.18
C GLY A 66 12.92 -7.92 3.09
N THR A 67 13.02 -8.57 1.93
CA THR A 67 13.75 -7.96 0.81
C THR A 67 13.02 -6.70 0.32
N GLY A 68 13.75 -5.59 0.23
CA GLY A 68 13.27 -4.36 -0.42
C GLY A 68 13.31 -4.50 -1.94
N VAL A 69 12.15 -4.66 -2.56
CA VAL A 69 11.98 -4.65 -4.02
C VAL A 69 11.97 -3.20 -4.49
N ARG A 70 12.87 -2.87 -5.42
CA ARG A 70 12.98 -1.53 -5.99
C ARG A 70 12.14 -1.42 -7.25
N LEU A 71 11.31 -0.38 -7.29
CA LEU A 71 10.57 0.02 -8.47
C LEU A 71 11.07 1.39 -8.94
N HIS A 72 11.67 1.43 -10.11
CA HIS A 72 12.00 2.69 -10.80
C HIS A 72 10.76 3.29 -11.49
N PRO A 73 10.78 4.57 -11.88
CA PRO A 73 9.69 5.18 -12.62
C PRO A 73 9.22 4.34 -13.82
N GLY A 74 7.93 3.99 -13.83
CA GLY A 74 7.30 3.14 -14.85
C GLY A 74 7.20 1.66 -14.47
N GLU A 75 7.89 1.20 -13.44
CA GLU A 75 7.80 -0.20 -12.97
C GLU A 75 6.63 -0.41 -12.01
N SER A 76 6.14 -1.63 -11.93
CA SER A 76 4.99 -2.01 -11.10
C SER A 76 5.18 -3.37 -10.43
N ILE A 77 4.41 -3.58 -9.35
CA ILE A 77 4.31 -4.85 -8.63
C ILE A 77 2.85 -5.15 -8.33
N THR A 78 2.46 -6.43 -8.40
CA THR A 78 1.16 -6.90 -7.93
C THR A 78 1.31 -7.49 -6.55
N LEU A 79 0.53 -6.99 -5.60
CA LEU A 79 0.44 -7.44 -4.22
C LEU A 79 -0.84 -8.24 -4.02
N TRP A 80 -0.71 -9.42 -3.42
CA TRP A 80 -1.81 -10.34 -3.21
C TRP A 80 -2.33 -10.28 -1.77
N PRO A 81 -3.57 -10.71 -1.50
CA PRO A 81 -4.06 -10.89 -0.14
C PRO A 81 -3.08 -11.68 0.72
N HIS A 82 -2.97 -11.32 2.01
CA HIS A 82 -2.04 -11.93 2.98
C HIS A 82 -0.55 -11.72 2.69
N GLN A 83 -0.20 -10.87 1.76
CA GLN A 83 1.18 -10.47 1.52
C GLN A 83 1.45 -9.14 2.22
N TYR A 84 2.20 -9.20 3.32
CA TYR A 84 2.63 -8.01 4.04
C TYR A 84 3.54 -7.15 3.20
N HIS A 85 3.29 -5.87 3.22
CA HIS A 85 4.08 -4.87 2.50
C HIS A 85 4.09 -3.52 3.22
N ASP A 86 5.15 -2.79 3.01
CA ASP A 86 5.28 -1.37 3.31
C ASP A 86 5.89 -0.64 2.11
N PHE A 87 5.86 0.68 2.15
CA PHE A 87 6.46 1.53 1.13
C PHE A 87 7.48 2.44 1.75
N ASP A 88 8.64 2.54 1.11
CA ASP A 88 9.72 3.44 1.45
C ASP A 88 10.28 4.11 0.19
N VAL A 89 11.03 5.18 0.34
CA VAL A 89 11.71 5.87 -0.75
C VAL A 89 13.21 5.69 -0.59
N GLU A 90 13.89 5.29 -1.66
CA GLU A 90 15.35 5.16 -1.66
C GLU A 90 15.99 6.53 -1.41
N GLU A 91 16.86 6.60 -0.39
CA GLU A 91 17.51 7.83 0.04
C GLU A 91 18.27 8.50 -1.10
N GLY A 92 18.10 9.81 -1.23
CA GLY A 92 18.76 10.64 -2.26
C GLY A 92 18.12 10.56 -3.63
N THR A 93 16.97 9.87 -3.78
CA THR A 93 16.26 9.78 -5.08
C THR A 93 15.09 10.74 -5.21
N GLY A 94 14.68 11.38 -4.11
CA GLY A 94 13.58 12.34 -4.05
C GLY A 94 12.19 11.68 -3.95
N ASP A 95 11.16 12.52 -3.84
CA ASP A 95 9.78 12.09 -3.64
C ASP A 95 9.28 11.18 -4.78
N VAL A 96 8.34 10.28 -4.46
CA VAL A 96 7.74 9.33 -5.42
C VAL A 96 6.24 9.59 -5.56
N LEU A 97 5.77 9.65 -6.79
CA LEU A 97 4.34 9.56 -7.11
C LEU A 97 3.98 8.10 -7.38
N ILE A 98 3.08 7.55 -6.58
CA ILE A 98 2.63 6.17 -6.65
C ILE A 98 1.21 6.15 -7.20
N GLY A 99 0.93 5.23 -8.12
CA GLY A 99 -0.42 4.82 -8.50
C GLY A 99 -0.75 3.49 -7.83
N GLU A 100 -1.94 3.39 -7.26
CA GLU A 100 -2.52 2.13 -6.83
C GLU A 100 -3.74 1.83 -7.70
N VAL A 101 -3.77 0.67 -8.32
CA VAL A 101 -4.95 0.13 -9.00
C VAL A 101 -5.35 -1.14 -8.29
N SER A 102 -6.55 -1.18 -7.72
CA SER A 102 -6.93 -2.26 -6.81
C SER A 102 -8.38 -2.72 -6.99
N MET A 103 -8.71 -3.83 -6.36
CA MET A 103 -10.09 -4.17 -6.07
C MET A 103 -10.69 -3.12 -5.14
N CYS A 104 -11.99 -2.82 -5.31
CA CYS A 104 -12.71 -2.04 -4.32
C CYS A 104 -12.81 -2.82 -3.00
N ASN A 105 -12.49 -2.18 -1.90
CA ASN A 105 -12.54 -2.78 -0.57
C ASN A 105 -13.11 -1.78 0.45
N ASP A 106 -13.51 -2.30 1.59
CA ASP A 106 -13.78 -1.49 2.79
C ASP A 106 -12.52 -1.43 3.64
N ASP A 107 -11.82 -0.31 3.57
CA ASP A 107 -10.60 -0.08 4.33
C ASP A 107 -10.77 -0.22 5.85
N ASN A 108 -11.98 -0.13 6.40
CA ASN A 108 -12.20 -0.29 7.84
C ASN A 108 -12.00 -1.73 8.31
N VAL A 109 -12.17 -2.71 7.43
CA VAL A 109 -12.18 -4.13 7.78
C VAL A 109 -11.21 -4.99 6.97
N ASP A 110 -10.67 -4.46 5.86
CA ASP A 110 -9.81 -5.22 4.94
C ASP A 110 -8.31 -5.06 5.19
N ASN A 111 -7.92 -4.17 6.11
CA ASN A 111 -6.51 -3.95 6.44
C ASN A 111 -6.11 -4.68 7.74
N ARG A 112 -4.95 -5.34 7.71
CA ARG A 112 -4.28 -5.91 8.87
C ARG A 112 -2.91 -5.25 9.00
N PHE A 113 -2.77 -4.34 9.98
CA PHE A 113 -1.48 -3.75 10.29
C PHE A 113 -0.67 -4.68 11.19
N TYR A 114 0.62 -4.82 10.92
CA TYR A 114 1.54 -5.61 11.74
C TYR A 114 1.66 -5.03 13.14
N GLU A 115 1.86 -3.71 13.25
CA GLU A 115 1.77 -2.98 14.49
C GLU A 115 0.40 -2.31 14.61
N GLU A 116 -0.16 -2.25 15.81
CA GLU A 116 -1.38 -1.48 16.03
C GLU A 116 -1.11 0.00 15.78
N VAL A 117 -1.52 0.47 14.64
CA VAL A 117 -1.57 1.91 14.32
C VAL A 117 -3.00 2.37 14.47
N GLY A 118 -3.21 3.40 15.29
CA GLY A 118 -4.49 4.11 15.29
C GLY A 118 -4.75 4.62 13.88
N ARG A 119 -5.86 4.22 13.27
CA ARG A 119 -6.09 4.43 11.84
C ARG A 119 -6.12 5.88 11.44
N PHE A 120 -6.90 6.67 12.16
CA PHE A 120 -6.98 8.12 12.02
C PHE A 120 -7.17 8.73 13.40
N PRO A 121 -6.49 9.84 13.73
CA PRO A 121 -6.80 10.60 14.94
C PRO A 121 -8.26 11.06 14.86
N GLU A 122 -8.97 11.05 15.99
CA GLU A 122 -10.25 11.73 16.07
C GLU A 122 -10.01 13.23 15.85
N ILE A 123 -10.74 13.80 14.89
CA ILE A 123 -10.67 15.21 14.56
C ILE A 123 -11.99 15.84 14.96
N GLU A 124 -11.94 16.87 15.81
CA GLU A 124 -13.10 17.73 16.06
C GLU A 124 -13.25 18.69 14.87
N GLU A 125 -14.35 18.52 14.14
CA GLU A 125 -14.67 19.37 13.00
C GLU A 125 -15.29 20.68 13.50
N ASP A 126 -14.55 21.77 13.40
CA ASP A 126 -15.01 23.12 13.78
C ASP A 126 -15.44 23.98 12.57
N GLU A 127 -15.18 23.50 11.36
CA GLU A 127 -15.61 24.09 10.10
C GLU A 127 -16.29 23.04 9.20
N ALA A 128 -17.15 23.50 8.31
CA ALA A 128 -17.75 22.62 7.31
C ALA A 128 -16.65 22.06 6.37
N PRO A 129 -16.68 20.77 6.01
CA PRO A 129 -15.66 20.16 5.18
C PRO A 129 -15.59 20.83 3.80
N TYR A 130 -14.40 21.21 3.36
CA TYR A 130 -14.19 21.76 2.02
C TYR A 130 -14.45 20.72 0.92
N ARG A 131 -14.19 19.45 1.20
CA ARG A 131 -14.50 18.28 0.37
C ARG A 131 -14.90 17.14 1.28
N LEU A 132 -15.87 16.37 0.86
CA LEU A 132 -16.28 15.16 1.56
C LEU A 132 -15.24 14.04 1.35
N LEU A 133 -15.05 13.20 2.36
CA LEU A 133 -14.33 11.94 2.21
C LEU A 133 -15.15 10.95 1.38
N CYS A 134 -14.51 9.92 0.84
CA CYS A 134 -15.16 8.97 -0.07
C CYS A 134 -16.35 8.22 0.55
N ASN A 135 -16.40 8.10 1.88
CA ASN A 135 -17.47 7.45 2.63
C ASN A 135 -18.56 8.42 3.16
N GLU A 136 -18.43 9.70 2.91
CA GLU A 136 -19.36 10.76 3.38
C GLU A 136 -20.32 11.22 2.30
N TYR A 137 -20.13 10.78 1.05
CA TYR A 137 -21.06 11.14 -0.02
C TYR A 137 -22.41 10.47 0.20
N PRO A 138 -23.52 11.20 -0.07
CA PRO A 138 -24.86 10.60 0.00
C PRO A 138 -24.98 9.44 -0.99
N GLN A 139 -25.82 8.47 -0.64
CA GLN A 139 -26.17 7.39 -1.56
C GLN A 139 -26.77 7.96 -2.84
N ALA A 140 -26.45 7.37 -3.98
CA ALA A 140 -27.08 7.73 -5.24
C ALA A 140 -28.61 7.45 -5.17
N GLU A 141 -29.39 8.41 -5.61
CA GLU A 141 -30.83 8.18 -5.81
C GLU A 141 -31.00 7.24 -7.02
N GLU A 142 -31.88 6.20 -6.89
CA GLU A 142 -32.24 5.27 -7.97
C GLU A 142 -33.10 5.97 -9.07
#